data_50be24b6214eea0765a7f634cce8bc59
#
_entry.id   50be24b6214eea0765a7f634cce8bc59
#
_cell.length_a   1.000
_cell.length_b   1.000
_cell.length_c   1.000
_cell.angle_alpha   90.00
_cell.angle_beta   90.00
_cell.angle_gamma   90.00
#
_symmetry.space_group_name_H-M   'P 1'
#
loop_
_entity.id
_entity.type
_entity.pdbx_description
1 polymer ?
#
loop_
_entity_poly.entity_id
_entity_poly.type
_entity_poly.pdbx_seq_one_letter_code
_entity_poly.pdbx_strand_id
1 'polypeptide(L)'
;DEKYPVEFVYAGQDTAAVEIKVNDGEAIENDLIYGSIRGLKIDRETEEPIAGALFGLFKSNETEFTEETALLTAESQPDGAFTFEQIPYGNWIVKELRPAESFLPNEEIYPVTVSGHEQIIEITVVNDRIPEIGTTAAVDGEKEICATEVFTLTDTVSYKHLIPGKEYVLKGVLMDNSTG
;
A
#
# COMPACT_ATOMS: atom_id res chain seq x y z
N ASP A 1 -30.97 14.79 -1.95
CA ASP A 1 -31.02 16.23 -1.65
C ASP A 1 -32.46 16.59 -1.28
N GLU A 2 -32.78 16.48 -0.03
CA GLU A 2 -34.07 16.97 0.49
C GLU A 2 -34.11 18.49 0.44
N LYS A 3 -35.26 19.05 -0.04
CA LYS A 3 -35.47 20.49 -0.13
C LYS A 3 -36.54 20.85 0.85
N TYR A 4 -36.22 21.75 1.77
CA TYR A 4 -37.17 22.33 2.71
C TYR A 4 -37.68 23.66 2.15
N PRO A 5 -38.92 23.75 1.57
CA PRO A 5 -39.46 24.98 1.04
C PRO A 5 -39.72 25.96 2.18
N VAL A 6 -39.34 27.19 1.97
CA VAL A 6 -39.60 28.28 2.91
C VAL A 6 -40.43 29.33 2.18
N GLU A 7 -41.64 29.63 2.69
CA GLU A 7 -42.47 30.69 2.18
C GLU A 7 -42.35 31.95 3.07
N PHE A 8 -42.11 33.06 2.44
CA PHE A 8 -42.05 34.35 3.10
C PHE A 8 -43.04 35.32 2.44
N VAL A 9 -43.98 35.85 3.25
CA VAL A 9 -44.92 36.86 2.80
C VAL A 9 -44.55 38.19 3.46
N TYR A 10 -44.10 39.15 2.66
CA TYR A 10 -43.86 40.52 3.13
C TYR A 10 -45.18 41.28 3.19
N ALA A 11 -45.58 41.68 4.38
CA ALA A 11 -46.84 42.42 4.62
C ALA A 11 -46.61 43.92 4.88
N GLY A 12 -45.45 44.47 4.48
CA GLY A 12 -45.13 45.87 4.63
C GLY A 12 -44.70 46.33 6.02
N GLN A 13 -44.25 45.40 6.88
CA GLN A 13 -43.77 45.76 8.20
C GLN A 13 -42.29 46.21 8.11
N ASP A 14 -41.98 47.32 8.80
CA ASP A 14 -40.61 47.80 9.00
C ASP A 14 -39.92 47.02 10.12
N THR A 15 -39.84 45.70 10.01
CA THR A 15 -39.12 44.86 10.97
C THR A 15 -37.75 44.52 10.43
N ALA A 16 -36.72 44.63 11.29
CA ALA A 16 -35.33 44.41 10.91
C ALA A 16 -34.98 42.94 10.68
N ALA A 17 -35.77 41.98 11.17
CA ALA A 17 -35.58 40.57 11.00
C ALA A 17 -36.88 39.77 11.05
N VAL A 18 -36.98 38.74 10.23
CA VAL A 18 -38.05 37.74 10.24
C VAL A 18 -37.44 36.39 10.56
N GLU A 19 -37.92 35.73 11.60
CA GLU A 19 -37.57 34.38 11.93
C GLU A 19 -38.34 33.39 11.07
N ILE A 20 -37.64 32.57 10.31
CA ILE A 20 -38.22 31.53 9.48
C ILE A 20 -37.76 30.19 10.05
N LYS A 21 -38.69 29.33 10.42
CA LYS A 21 -38.37 27.96 10.86
C LYS A 21 -38.34 27.04 9.65
N VAL A 22 -37.17 26.45 9.41
CA VAL A 22 -37.01 25.39 8.42
C VAL A 22 -37.48 24.08 9.03
N ASN A 23 -38.15 23.23 8.27
CA ASN A 23 -38.73 21.96 8.72
C ASN A 23 -39.66 22.15 9.94
N ASP A 24 -40.49 23.20 9.94
CA ASP A 24 -41.41 23.57 11.02
C ASP A 24 -40.76 23.68 12.41
N GLY A 25 -39.44 23.81 12.44
CA GLY A 25 -38.63 23.87 13.67
C GLY A 25 -38.24 22.50 14.23
N GLU A 26 -38.57 21.43 13.55
CA GLU A 26 -38.10 20.06 13.87
C GLU A 26 -36.65 19.87 13.43
N ALA A 27 -35.96 18.88 14.04
CA ALA A 27 -34.61 18.57 13.68
C ALA A 27 -34.51 18.04 12.24
N ILE A 28 -33.52 18.53 11.50
CA ILE A 28 -33.16 17.96 10.19
C ILE A 28 -32.18 16.85 10.43
N GLU A 29 -32.63 15.63 10.22
CA GLU A 29 -31.76 14.45 10.31
C GLU A 29 -30.92 14.29 9.03
N ASN A 30 -29.66 13.92 9.18
CA ASN A 30 -28.78 13.65 8.07
C ASN A 30 -28.01 12.38 8.32
N ASP A 31 -28.21 11.38 7.47
CA ASP A 31 -27.48 10.12 7.57
C ASP A 31 -26.02 10.31 7.15
N LEU A 32 -25.12 9.81 7.99
CA LEU A 32 -23.71 9.79 7.67
C LEU A 32 -23.42 8.68 6.65
N ILE A 33 -22.70 9.04 5.60
CA ILE A 33 -22.27 8.10 4.57
C ILE A 33 -20.93 7.50 4.99
N TYR A 34 -20.91 6.19 5.09
CA TYR A 34 -19.70 5.39 5.33
C TYR A 34 -19.54 4.30 4.28
N GLY A 35 -18.29 3.99 3.94
CA GLY A 35 -17.93 2.86 3.10
C GLY A 35 -16.84 2.01 3.75
N SER A 36 -16.37 1.03 3.00
CA SER A 36 -15.23 0.19 3.36
C SER A 36 -14.28 -0.01 2.17
N ILE A 37 -13.01 -0.27 2.47
CA ILE A 37 -12.00 -0.65 1.48
C ILE A 37 -11.56 -2.07 1.81
N ARG A 38 -11.63 -2.96 0.82
CA ARG A 38 -11.10 -4.32 0.88
C ARG A 38 -9.90 -4.41 -0.03
N GLY A 39 -8.74 -4.66 0.57
CA GLY A 39 -7.50 -4.86 -0.14
C GLY A 39 -7.13 -6.33 -0.24
N LEU A 40 -6.47 -6.69 -1.33
CA LEU A 40 -5.81 -7.99 -1.52
C LEU A 40 -4.33 -7.74 -1.77
N LYS A 41 -3.46 -8.33 -0.95
CA LYS A 41 -2.01 -8.29 -1.10
C LYS A 41 -1.51 -9.57 -1.73
N ILE A 42 -0.81 -9.45 -2.87
CA ILE A 42 -0.30 -10.60 -3.63
C ILE A 42 1.14 -10.41 -4.08
N ASP A 43 1.81 -11.53 -4.32
CA ASP A 43 3.12 -11.66 -4.96
C ASP A 43 2.98 -11.43 -6.48
N ARG A 44 3.84 -10.59 -7.07
CA ARG A 44 3.80 -10.30 -8.52
C ARG A 44 4.10 -11.52 -9.38
N GLU A 45 4.99 -12.40 -8.93
CA GLU A 45 5.46 -13.55 -9.72
C GLU A 45 4.50 -14.73 -9.66
N THR A 46 3.97 -15.02 -8.46
CA THR A 46 3.16 -16.23 -8.22
C THR A 46 1.67 -15.96 -8.10
N GLU A 47 1.28 -14.68 -7.93
CA GLU A 47 -0.09 -14.25 -7.60
C GLU A 47 -0.62 -14.81 -6.27
N GLU A 48 0.25 -15.45 -5.48
CA GLU A 48 -0.10 -15.95 -4.15
C GLU A 48 -0.31 -14.83 -3.15
N PRO A 49 -1.22 -15.02 -2.16
CA PRO A 49 -1.46 -14.02 -1.13
C PRO A 49 -0.23 -13.81 -0.22
N ILE A 50 -0.03 -12.56 0.22
CA ILE A 50 1.05 -12.16 1.12
C ILE A 50 0.47 -11.67 2.43
N ALA A 51 0.87 -12.30 3.55
CA ALA A 51 0.55 -11.87 4.91
C ALA A 51 1.61 -10.94 5.49
N GLY A 52 1.23 -10.08 6.44
CA GLY A 52 2.16 -9.29 7.27
C GLY A 52 2.62 -7.97 6.66
N ALA A 53 2.05 -7.55 5.53
CA ALA A 53 2.24 -6.19 5.02
C ALA A 53 1.31 -5.21 5.76
N LEU A 54 1.85 -4.08 6.21
CA LEU A 54 1.10 -3.04 6.92
C LEU A 54 0.68 -1.93 5.97
N PHE A 55 -0.60 -1.58 6.00
CA PHE A 55 -1.20 -0.50 5.21
C PHE A 55 -1.72 0.62 6.08
N GLY A 56 -1.64 1.86 5.58
CA GLY A 56 -2.26 3.04 6.16
C GLY A 56 -3.36 3.60 5.26
N LEU A 57 -4.42 4.11 5.89
CA LEU A 57 -5.45 4.93 5.26
C LEU A 57 -5.22 6.40 5.64
N PHE A 58 -5.15 7.27 4.64
CA PHE A 58 -4.80 8.68 4.80
C PHE A 58 -5.84 9.58 4.16
N LYS A 59 -5.90 10.83 4.62
CA LYS A 59 -6.65 11.88 3.91
C LYS A 59 -5.99 12.18 2.57
N SER A 60 -6.79 12.58 1.58
CA SER A 60 -6.29 12.84 0.22
C SER A 60 -5.29 14.01 0.10
N ASN A 61 -5.21 14.87 1.11
CA ASN A 61 -4.24 15.97 1.20
C ASN A 61 -3.03 15.66 2.07
N GLU A 62 -2.87 14.42 2.54
CA GLU A 62 -1.70 14.00 3.30
C GLU A 62 -0.46 13.92 2.40
N THR A 63 0.67 14.34 2.92
CA THR A 63 1.96 14.36 2.23
C THR A 63 3.03 13.51 2.92
N GLU A 64 2.78 13.12 4.17
CA GLU A 64 3.67 12.29 4.97
C GLU A 64 2.94 11.02 5.39
N PHE A 65 3.42 9.87 4.91
CA PHE A 65 2.77 8.57 5.09
C PHE A 65 3.50 7.75 6.13
N THR A 66 3.08 7.88 7.38
CA THR A 66 3.59 7.14 8.55
C THR A 66 2.43 6.50 9.34
N GLU A 67 2.75 5.63 10.29
CA GLU A 67 1.73 5.07 11.18
C GLU A 67 1.06 6.15 12.04
N GLU A 68 1.78 7.22 12.39
CA GLU A 68 1.28 8.33 13.20
C GLU A 68 0.32 9.25 12.42
N THR A 69 0.54 9.42 11.11
CA THR A 69 -0.31 10.25 10.25
C THR A 69 -1.49 9.47 9.64
N ALA A 70 -1.46 8.14 9.72
CA ALA A 70 -2.54 7.30 9.25
C ALA A 70 -3.80 7.47 10.11
N LEU A 71 -4.96 7.61 9.46
CA LEU A 71 -6.26 7.59 10.14
C LEU A 71 -6.57 6.19 10.69
N LEU A 72 -6.27 5.16 9.91
CA LEU A 72 -6.42 3.76 10.25
C LEU A 72 -5.21 2.99 9.69
N THR A 73 -4.87 1.89 10.34
CA THR A 73 -3.91 0.91 9.83
C THR A 73 -4.53 -0.46 9.74
N ALA A 74 -4.07 -1.28 8.79
CA ALA A 74 -4.50 -2.66 8.62
C ALA A 74 -3.33 -3.52 8.14
N GLU A 75 -3.22 -4.74 8.65
CA GLU A 75 -2.20 -5.72 8.24
C GLU A 75 -2.82 -6.80 7.37
N SER A 76 -2.15 -7.20 6.29
CA SER A 76 -2.62 -8.28 5.43
C SER A 76 -2.59 -9.63 6.14
N GLN A 77 -3.70 -10.35 6.07
CA GLN A 77 -3.93 -11.64 6.69
C GLN A 77 -3.32 -12.79 5.86
N PRO A 78 -3.32 -14.05 6.32
CA PRO A 78 -2.78 -15.19 5.57
C PRO A 78 -3.37 -15.41 4.17
N ASP A 79 -4.58 -14.94 3.94
CA ASP A 79 -5.24 -14.93 2.62
C ASP A 79 -4.94 -13.67 1.80
N GLY A 80 -4.02 -12.82 2.27
CA GLY A 80 -3.66 -11.55 1.65
C GLY A 80 -4.66 -10.41 1.88
N ALA A 81 -5.81 -10.68 2.50
CA ALA A 81 -6.84 -9.69 2.71
C ALA A 81 -6.46 -8.66 3.79
N PHE A 82 -6.78 -7.38 3.55
CA PHE A 82 -6.78 -6.33 4.56
C PHE A 82 -7.99 -5.42 4.36
N THR A 83 -8.51 -4.84 5.44
CA THR A 83 -9.78 -4.10 5.37
C THR A 83 -9.72 -2.83 6.21
N PHE A 84 -10.29 -1.76 5.67
CA PHE A 84 -10.63 -0.54 6.41
C PHE A 84 -12.14 -0.39 6.40
N GLU A 85 -12.73 -0.25 7.57
CA GLU A 85 -14.18 -0.14 7.74
C GLU A 85 -14.57 1.24 8.28
N GLN A 86 -15.86 1.59 8.15
CA GLN A 86 -16.41 2.85 8.67
C GLN A 86 -15.70 4.10 8.14
N ILE A 87 -15.31 4.07 6.87
CA ILE A 87 -14.61 5.19 6.23
C ILE A 87 -15.64 6.24 5.83
N PRO A 88 -15.54 7.49 6.32
CA PRO A 88 -16.47 8.55 5.97
C PRO A 88 -16.46 8.90 4.48
N TYR A 89 -17.56 9.48 4.00
CA TYR A 89 -17.63 10.09 2.67
C TYR A 89 -16.43 11.00 2.41
N GLY A 90 -15.79 10.86 1.23
CA GLY A 90 -14.66 11.69 0.83
C GLY A 90 -13.61 10.96 0.01
N ASN A 91 -12.50 11.65 -0.21
CA ASN A 91 -11.34 11.14 -0.93
C ASN A 91 -10.23 10.75 0.06
N TRP A 92 -9.66 9.58 -0.18
CA TRP A 92 -8.70 8.93 0.69
C TRP A 92 -7.53 8.39 -0.12
N ILE A 93 -6.45 8.03 0.56
CA ILE A 93 -5.28 7.35 0.01
C ILE A 93 -5.02 6.11 0.85
N VAL A 94 -4.80 4.97 0.19
CA VAL A 94 -4.20 3.78 0.80
C VAL A 94 -2.75 3.69 0.36
N LYS A 95 -1.83 3.41 1.29
CA LYS A 95 -0.41 3.20 1.01
C LYS A 95 0.15 2.09 1.89
N GLU A 96 1.05 1.29 1.33
CA GLU A 96 1.86 0.37 2.14
C GLU A 96 2.84 1.15 3.00
N LEU A 97 2.85 0.89 4.31
CA LEU A 97 3.76 1.49 5.29
C LEU A 97 4.96 0.60 5.57
N ARG A 98 4.74 -0.70 5.54
CA ARG A 98 5.77 -1.72 5.75
C ARG A 98 5.47 -2.94 4.90
N PRO A 99 6.42 -3.39 4.07
CA PRO A 99 6.26 -4.62 3.31
C PRO A 99 6.26 -5.84 4.24
N ALA A 100 5.74 -6.96 3.75
CA ALA A 100 5.93 -8.25 4.38
C ALA A 100 7.40 -8.69 4.31
N GLU A 101 7.78 -9.63 5.18
CA GLU A 101 9.12 -10.22 5.18
C GLU A 101 9.44 -10.83 3.81
N SER A 102 10.67 -10.64 3.33
CA SER A 102 11.19 -11.11 2.03
C SER A 102 10.61 -10.40 0.79
N PHE A 103 9.85 -9.31 0.97
CA PHE A 103 9.34 -8.49 -0.13
C PHE A 103 9.93 -7.08 -0.15
N LEU A 104 10.05 -6.51 -1.35
CA LEU A 104 10.43 -5.10 -1.53
C LEU A 104 9.23 -4.20 -1.18
N PRO A 105 9.47 -2.97 -0.66
CA PRO A 105 8.39 -2.03 -0.40
C PRO A 105 7.68 -1.60 -1.69
N ASN A 106 6.36 -1.43 -1.60
CA ASN A 106 5.55 -0.83 -2.65
C ASN A 106 5.42 0.68 -2.37
N GLU A 107 5.97 1.51 -3.27
CA GLU A 107 5.95 2.97 -3.15
C GLU A 107 4.71 3.60 -3.79
N GLU A 108 3.83 2.81 -4.39
CA GLU A 108 2.62 3.32 -5.02
C GLU A 108 1.63 3.84 -3.98
N ILE A 109 0.83 4.81 -4.41
CA ILE A 109 -0.32 5.32 -3.66
C ILE A 109 -1.60 4.93 -4.38
N TYR A 110 -2.61 4.53 -3.61
CA TYR A 110 -3.90 4.06 -4.13
C TYR A 110 -4.99 5.06 -3.73
N PRO A 111 -5.35 6.01 -4.62
CA PRO A 111 -6.44 6.93 -4.34
C PRO A 111 -7.78 6.20 -4.39
N VAL A 112 -8.64 6.45 -3.41
CA VAL A 112 -9.96 5.86 -3.29
C VAL A 112 -10.98 6.92 -2.92
N THR A 113 -12.24 6.75 -3.37
CA THR A 113 -13.33 7.69 -3.10
C THR A 113 -14.54 6.96 -2.53
N VAL A 114 -14.91 7.30 -1.31
CA VAL A 114 -16.19 6.88 -0.72
C VAL A 114 -17.25 7.90 -1.09
N SER A 115 -18.22 7.50 -1.92
CA SER A 115 -19.28 8.38 -2.45
C SER A 115 -20.69 7.87 -2.17
N GLY A 116 -20.83 6.65 -1.64
CA GLY A 116 -22.11 6.02 -1.31
C GLY A 116 -22.08 5.32 0.04
N HIS A 117 -23.26 5.21 0.65
CA HIS A 117 -23.43 4.49 1.91
C HIS A 117 -23.22 2.98 1.67
N GLU A 118 -22.50 2.32 2.59
CA GLU A 118 -22.12 0.90 2.51
C GLU A 118 -21.34 0.52 1.25
N GLN A 119 -20.76 1.51 0.56
CA GLN A 119 -19.91 1.25 -0.60
C GLN A 119 -18.70 0.42 -0.21
N ILE A 120 -18.43 -0.64 -0.99
CA ILE A 120 -17.22 -1.45 -0.89
C ILE A 120 -16.30 -1.08 -2.05
N ILE A 121 -15.06 -0.70 -1.76
CA ILE A 121 -14.03 -0.39 -2.74
C ILE A 121 -12.98 -1.50 -2.66
N GLU A 122 -12.70 -2.16 -3.78
CA GLU A 122 -11.71 -3.22 -3.85
C GLU A 122 -10.41 -2.70 -4.49
N ILE A 123 -9.27 -3.04 -3.90
CA ILE A 123 -7.94 -2.73 -4.41
C ILE A 123 -7.04 -3.97 -4.35
N THR A 124 -6.13 -4.09 -5.31
CA THR A 124 -5.08 -5.12 -5.29
C THR A 124 -3.73 -4.43 -5.22
N VAL A 125 -2.90 -4.87 -4.28
CA VAL A 125 -1.54 -4.36 -4.09
C VAL A 125 -0.54 -5.48 -4.31
N VAL A 126 0.42 -5.24 -5.19
CA VAL A 126 1.38 -6.25 -5.65
C VAL A 126 2.78 -5.89 -5.17
N ASN A 127 3.54 -6.85 -4.63
CA ASN A 127 4.97 -6.66 -4.32
C ASN A 127 5.85 -7.64 -5.05
N ASP A 128 7.09 -7.22 -5.27
CA ASP A 128 8.17 -8.05 -5.79
C ASP A 128 8.95 -8.65 -4.61
N ARG A 129 9.39 -9.89 -4.74
CA ARG A 129 10.31 -10.51 -3.76
C ARG A 129 11.67 -9.82 -3.78
N ILE A 130 12.35 -9.85 -2.64
CA ILE A 130 13.75 -9.40 -2.56
C ILE A 130 14.59 -10.33 -3.43
N PRO A 131 15.39 -9.79 -4.39
CA PRO A 131 16.30 -10.58 -5.19
C PRO A 131 17.33 -11.33 -4.35
N GLU A 132 17.53 -12.60 -4.65
CA GLU A 132 18.56 -13.44 -4.02
C GLU A 132 19.67 -13.75 -5.03
N ILE A 133 20.90 -13.76 -4.55
CA ILE A 133 22.07 -14.17 -5.31
C ILE A 133 22.92 -15.12 -4.48
N GLY A 134 23.41 -16.18 -5.10
CA GLY A 134 24.38 -17.08 -4.52
C GLY A 134 25.51 -17.35 -5.51
N THR A 135 26.74 -17.53 -5.03
CA THR A 135 27.88 -17.88 -5.86
C THR A 135 28.56 -19.13 -5.32
N THR A 136 29.14 -19.92 -6.22
CA THR A 136 29.96 -21.08 -5.89
C THR A 136 31.18 -21.11 -6.80
N ALA A 137 32.34 -20.80 -6.25
CA ALA A 137 33.61 -20.91 -6.96
C ALA A 137 34.18 -22.32 -6.85
N ALA A 138 34.67 -22.85 -7.96
CA ALA A 138 35.36 -24.16 -8.01
C ALA A 138 36.44 -24.15 -9.06
N VAL A 139 37.46 -24.97 -8.87
CA VAL A 139 38.49 -25.29 -9.85
C VAL A 139 38.31 -26.74 -10.28
N ASP A 140 37.99 -26.94 -11.57
CA ASP A 140 37.69 -28.27 -12.14
C ASP A 140 36.60 -29.05 -11.37
N GLY A 141 35.65 -28.33 -10.75
CA GLY A 141 34.55 -28.91 -9.96
C GLY A 141 34.89 -29.13 -8.48
N GLU A 142 36.13 -28.92 -8.05
CA GLU A 142 36.56 -29.08 -6.66
C GLU A 142 36.65 -27.71 -5.95
N LYS A 143 36.30 -27.68 -4.67
CA LYS A 143 36.38 -26.47 -3.84
C LYS A 143 37.78 -26.25 -3.24
N GLU A 144 38.59 -27.30 -3.14
CA GLU A 144 39.92 -27.28 -2.61
C GLU A 144 40.87 -27.99 -3.60
N ILE A 145 41.95 -27.32 -3.96
CA ILE A 145 42.97 -27.87 -4.87
C ILE A 145 44.37 -27.65 -4.31
N CYS A 146 45.30 -28.50 -4.74
CA CYS A 146 46.72 -28.21 -4.53
C CYS A 146 47.16 -27.04 -5.41
N ALA A 147 48.02 -26.16 -4.86
CA ALA A 147 48.58 -25.06 -5.62
C ALA A 147 49.31 -25.55 -6.88
N THR A 148 48.91 -25.06 -8.04
CA THR A 148 49.51 -25.30 -9.35
C THR A 148 49.86 -23.97 -10.00
N GLU A 149 50.72 -24.00 -11.04
CA GLU A 149 51.11 -22.75 -11.71
C GLU A 149 49.96 -22.08 -12.50
N VAL A 150 49.05 -22.89 -13.06
CA VAL A 150 47.91 -22.42 -13.84
C VAL A 150 46.67 -23.27 -13.53
N PHE A 151 45.54 -22.64 -13.27
CA PHE A 151 44.27 -23.30 -13.11
C PHE A 151 43.13 -22.42 -13.67
N THR A 152 42.01 -23.03 -13.95
CA THR A 152 40.79 -22.31 -14.34
C THR A 152 39.82 -22.27 -13.15
N LEU A 153 39.53 -21.07 -12.66
CA LEU A 153 38.51 -20.85 -11.64
C LEU A 153 37.19 -20.60 -12.33
N THR A 154 36.18 -21.38 -11.99
CA THR A 154 34.80 -21.16 -12.44
C THR A 154 33.98 -20.73 -11.24
N ASP A 155 33.34 -19.57 -11.35
CA ASP A 155 32.35 -19.11 -10.37
C ASP A 155 30.95 -19.22 -10.98
N THR A 156 30.14 -20.08 -10.38
CA THR A 156 28.75 -20.29 -10.79
C THR A 156 27.86 -19.39 -9.97
N VAL A 157 27.12 -18.51 -10.65
CA VAL A 157 26.16 -17.58 -10.03
C VAL A 157 24.76 -18.14 -10.16
N SER A 158 24.08 -18.32 -9.05
CA SER A 158 22.65 -18.61 -8.98
C SER A 158 21.89 -17.37 -8.53
N TYR A 159 20.70 -17.17 -9.06
CA TYR A 159 19.85 -16.05 -8.66
C TYR A 159 18.39 -16.45 -8.67
N LYS A 160 17.59 -15.72 -7.86
CA LYS A 160 16.12 -15.83 -7.81
C LYS A 160 15.51 -14.45 -7.71
N HIS A 161 14.24 -14.33 -8.11
CA HIS A 161 13.41 -13.13 -7.96
C HIS A 161 14.03 -11.85 -8.54
N LEU A 162 14.81 -11.96 -9.63
CA LEU A 162 15.25 -10.77 -10.35
C LEU A 162 14.06 -10.12 -11.06
N ILE A 163 13.95 -8.81 -10.93
CA ILE A 163 12.86 -8.05 -11.55
C ILE A 163 13.12 -7.95 -13.06
N PRO A 164 12.21 -8.43 -13.92
CA PRO A 164 12.38 -8.35 -15.37
C PRO A 164 12.62 -6.91 -15.87
N GLY A 165 13.63 -6.75 -16.73
CA GLY A 165 13.98 -5.44 -17.31
C GLY A 165 14.83 -4.54 -16.41
N LYS A 166 15.10 -4.91 -15.16
CA LYS A 166 16.04 -4.20 -14.29
C LYS A 166 17.48 -4.66 -14.55
N GLU A 167 18.40 -3.72 -14.67
CA GLU A 167 19.84 -4.01 -14.78
C GLU A 167 20.43 -4.37 -13.42
N TYR A 168 21.26 -5.43 -13.42
CA TYR A 168 22.01 -5.86 -12.24
C TYR A 168 23.50 -5.95 -12.59
N VAL A 169 24.37 -5.55 -11.68
CA VAL A 169 25.82 -5.61 -11.86
C VAL A 169 26.40 -6.63 -10.87
N LEU A 170 27.00 -7.69 -11.41
CA LEU A 170 27.76 -8.64 -10.61
C LEU A 170 29.21 -8.18 -10.52
N LYS A 171 29.75 -8.10 -9.29
CA LYS A 171 31.16 -7.84 -9.01
C LYS A 171 31.74 -8.99 -8.23
N GLY A 172 32.76 -9.63 -8.78
CA GLY A 172 33.57 -10.65 -8.10
C GLY A 172 34.96 -10.10 -7.74
N VAL A 173 35.46 -10.46 -6.59
CA VAL A 173 36.85 -10.17 -6.15
C VAL A 173 37.48 -11.48 -5.70
N LEU A 174 38.61 -11.83 -6.32
CA LEU A 174 39.40 -12.94 -5.85
C LEU A 174 40.17 -12.50 -4.60
N MET A 175 39.96 -13.21 -3.49
CA MET A 175 40.62 -12.94 -2.20
C MET A 175 41.69 -14.00 -1.93
N ASP A 176 42.84 -13.55 -1.44
CA ASP A 176 43.83 -14.44 -0.87
C ASP A 176 43.46 -14.76 0.58
N ASN A 177 43.19 -16.01 0.89
CA ASN A 177 42.74 -16.43 2.22
C ASN A 177 43.81 -16.23 3.32
N SER A 178 45.08 -15.98 2.97
CA SER A 178 46.15 -15.72 3.92
C SER A 178 46.32 -14.26 4.27
N THR A 179 45.82 -13.33 3.42
CA THR A 179 45.97 -11.88 3.57
C THR A 179 44.68 -11.14 3.74
N GLY A 180 43.53 -11.74 3.52
CA GLY A 180 42.18 -11.17 3.60
C GLY A 180 41.77 -10.44 2.35
#